data_29f9f5ec6fdde0f18d4a6bebdedf409b
#
_entry.id   29f9f5ec6fdde0f18d4a6bebdedf409b
#
_cell.length_a   1.000
_cell.length_b   1.000
_cell.length_c   1.000
_cell.angle_alpha   90.00
_cell.angle_beta   90.00
_cell.angle_gamma   90.00
#
_symmetry.space_group_name_H-M   'P 1'
#
loop_
_entity.id
_entity.type
_entity.pdbx_description
1 polymer ?
#
loop_
_entity_poly.entity_id
_entity_poly.type
_entity_poly.pdbx_seq_one_letter_code
_entity_poly.pdbx_strand_id
1 'polypeptide(L)'
;MSPITTSRARVARRIAAAAAYGGGGIGLIGATAAGVLLTEVRLARRVVGGFNGAPPHADGRYGSAFVHRLGREPLLLGLLGDSTAAGQGVHRPRQTPGALLASGLAAVAERPVELRNVALSGARSHDLDRQVTLLLDEAERVPDVCVIMIGANDVTHGMPAARSVRLLSDAVRRLREAGSEVVVGTCPDLGTIEPVYQPLRWVARWLSRQLAAAQTIAVIEAGGRTVSLGDLLGPEFAANPRELFGPDNFHPSAEGYATAAMAVLPTLCAALGLWPEDEERPDAARREGILPVARAAAEAAAEAGTEVTAARGRWALLKHRKRRRLPAHTDPTPHHVWSRMGRGAP
;
A
#
# COMPACT_ATOMS: atom_id res chain seq x y z
N MET A 1 -51.38 -38.33 -44.66
CA MET A 1 -50.25 -38.40 -43.71
C MET A 1 -49.42 -37.13 -43.81
N SER A 2 -49.50 -36.26 -42.86
CA SER A 2 -49.01 -34.87 -42.90
C SER A 2 -47.55 -34.73 -42.49
N PRO A 3 -46.77 -33.80 -43.03
CA PRO A 3 -45.36 -33.65 -42.81
C PRO A 3 -45.08 -32.69 -41.55
N ILE A 4 -45.26 -33.18 -40.35
CA ILE A 4 -45.00 -32.40 -39.13
C ILE A 4 -43.55 -32.57 -38.63
N THR A 5 -42.79 -33.50 -39.23
CA THR A 5 -41.41 -33.83 -38.77
C THR A 5 -40.31 -32.88 -39.25
N THR A 6 -40.56 -32.03 -40.24
CA THR A 6 -39.54 -31.15 -40.83
C THR A 6 -39.31 -29.84 -40.13
N SER A 7 -40.24 -29.39 -39.29
CA SER A 7 -40.13 -28.12 -38.56
C SER A 7 -39.23 -28.23 -37.29
N ARG A 8 -39.40 -29.30 -36.54
CA ARG A 8 -38.60 -29.54 -35.31
C ARG A 8 -37.12 -29.80 -35.61
N ALA A 9 -36.81 -30.52 -36.69
CA ALA A 9 -35.44 -30.75 -37.13
C ALA A 9 -34.74 -29.45 -37.59
N ARG A 10 -35.47 -28.52 -38.22
CA ARG A 10 -34.94 -27.20 -38.59
C ARG A 10 -34.69 -26.28 -37.37
N VAL A 11 -35.57 -26.29 -36.39
CA VAL A 11 -35.39 -25.55 -35.14
C VAL A 11 -34.23 -26.12 -34.34
N ALA A 12 -34.13 -27.45 -34.20
CA ALA A 12 -33.00 -28.10 -33.54
C ALA A 12 -31.65 -27.81 -34.21
N ARG A 13 -31.57 -27.78 -35.54
CA ARG A 13 -30.38 -27.38 -36.29
C ARG A 13 -30.04 -25.92 -36.11
N ARG A 14 -31.00 -25.01 -36.03
CA ARG A 14 -30.76 -23.57 -35.76
C ARG A 14 -30.26 -23.34 -34.33
N ILE A 15 -30.81 -24.05 -33.33
CA ILE A 15 -30.35 -24.01 -31.95
C ILE A 15 -28.92 -24.59 -31.87
N ALA A 16 -28.63 -25.72 -32.48
CA ALA A 16 -27.30 -26.32 -32.53
C ALA A 16 -26.27 -25.42 -33.25
N ALA A 17 -26.67 -24.77 -34.38
CA ALA A 17 -25.83 -23.80 -35.07
C ALA A 17 -25.60 -22.55 -34.20
N ALA A 18 -26.63 -21.99 -33.54
CA ALA A 18 -26.50 -20.86 -32.65
C ALA A 18 -25.62 -21.20 -31.42
N ALA A 19 -25.74 -22.41 -30.89
CA ALA A 19 -24.86 -22.88 -29.81
C ALA A 19 -23.42 -23.10 -30.29
N ALA A 20 -23.20 -23.65 -31.47
CA ALA A 20 -21.87 -23.83 -32.05
C ALA A 20 -21.20 -22.49 -32.42
N TYR A 21 -21.95 -21.56 -33.02
CA TYR A 21 -21.42 -20.23 -33.36
C TYR A 21 -21.35 -19.30 -32.13
N GLY A 22 -22.31 -19.33 -31.21
CA GLY A 22 -22.31 -18.53 -30.01
C GLY A 22 -21.26 -19.02 -29.00
N GLY A 23 -21.17 -20.35 -28.78
CA GLY A 23 -20.15 -20.94 -27.90
C GLY A 23 -18.71 -20.79 -28.44
N GLY A 24 -18.55 -20.90 -29.78
CA GLY A 24 -17.28 -20.68 -30.45
C GLY A 24 -16.81 -19.22 -30.37
N GLY A 25 -17.73 -18.25 -30.48
CA GLY A 25 -17.42 -16.83 -30.35
C GLY A 25 -16.96 -16.44 -28.95
N ILE A 26 -17.66 -16.91 -27.91
CA ILE A 26 -17.28 -16.66 -26.50
C ILE A 26 -15.94 -17.35 -26.19
N GLY A 27 -15.72 -18.58 -26.65
CA GLY A 27 -14.46 -19.30 -26.51
C GLY A 27 -13.30 -18.59 -27.21
N LEU A 28 -13.49 -18.05 -28.40
CA LEU A 28 -12.49 -17.32 -29.15
C LEU A 28 -12.14 -15.99 -28.47
N ILE A 29 -13.12 -15.22 -28.00
CA ILE A 29 -12.92 -13.98 -27.26
C ILE A 29 -12.17 -14.27 -25.96
N GLY A 30 -12.56 -15.30 -25.22
CA GLY A 30 -11.88 -15.72 -24.00
C GLY A 30 -10.44 -16.15 -24.24
N ALA A 31 -10.17 -16.93 -25.29
CA ALA A 31 -8.82 -17.35 -25.67
C ALA A 31 -7.95 -16.18 -26.12
N THR A 32 -8.52 -15.22 -26.87
CA THR A 32 -7.81 -14.01 -27.30
C THR A 32 -7.46 -13.14 -26.11
N ALA A 33 -8.41 -12.89 -25.19
CA ALA A 33 -8.17 -12.12 -23.97
C ALA A 33 -7.10 -12.77 -23.08
N ALA A 34 -7.14 -14.08 -22.89
CA ALA A 34 -6.12 -14.83 -22.17
C ALA A 34 -4.75 -14.73 -22.87
N GLY A 35 -4.71 -14.84 -24.20
CA GLY A 35 -3.49 -14.70 -25.00
C GLY A 35 -2.86 -13.31 -24.86
N VAL A 36 -3.67 -12.25 -24.89
CA VAL A 36 -3.23 -10.87 -24.66
C VAL A 36 -2.63 -10.73 -23.26
N LEU A 37 -3.35 -11.15 -22.22
CA LEU A 37 -2.86 -11.06 -20.83
C LEU A 37 -1.57 -11.84 -20.62
N LEU A 38 -1.44 -13.05 -21.17
CA LEU A 38 -0.23 -13.85 -21.08
C LEU A 38 0.95 -13.17 -21.80
N THR A 39 0.70 -12.54 -22.94
CA THR A 39 1.71 -11.79 -23.68
C THR A 39 2.16 -10.57 -22.87
N GLU A 40 1.23 -9.82 -22.30
CA GLU A 40 1.55 -8.66 -21.44
C GLU A 40 2.31 -9.07 -20.18
N VAL A 41 1.96 -10.17 -19.53
CA VAL A 41 2.75 -10.73 -18.40
C VAL A 41 4.17 -11.04 -18.81
N ARG A 42 4.38 -11.64 -20.01
CA ARG A 42 5.72 -11.93 -20.52
C ARG A 42 6.51 -10.65 -20.83
N LEU A 43 5.87 -9.66 -21.40
CA LEU A 43 6.49 -8.36 -21.69
C LEU A 43 6.82 -7.61 -20.40
N ALA A 44 5.89 -7.56 -19.44
CA ALA A 44 6.11 -6.95 -18.14
C ALA A 44 7.31 -7.56 -17.41
N ARG A 45 7.44 -8.88 -17.39
CA ARG A 45 8.58 -9.58 -16.76
C ARG A 45 9.94 -9.27 -17.40
N ARG A 46 10.00 -8.69 -18.60
CA ARG A 46 11.25 -8.27 -19.25
C ARG A 46 11.69 -6.87 -18.84
N VAL A 47 10.76 -6.05 -18.36
CA VAL A 47 10.97 -4.63 -18.10
C VAL A 47 10.84 -4.28 -16.62
N VAL A 48 10.09 -5.10 -15.87
CA VAL A 48 9.76 -4.90 -14.46
C VAL A 48 10.50 -5.92 -13.60
N GLY A 49 11.13 -5.46 -12.52
CA GLY A 49 11.71 -6.35 -11.50
C GLY A 49 13.05 -6.99 -11.87
N GLY A 50 13.80 -6.41 -12.80
CA GLY A 50 15.14 -6.90 -13.22
C GLY A 50 16.29 -6.62 -12.23
N PHE A 51 16.01 -6.13 -11.02
CA PHE A 51 17.03 -5.84 -10.03
C PHE A 51 17.48 -7.12 -9.32
N ASN A 52 18.67 -7.61 -9.66
CA ASN A 52 19.24 -8.87 -9.15
C ASN A 52 20.14 -8.68 -7.92
N GLY A 53 20.31 -7.47 -7.40
CA GLY A 53 21.08 -7.19 -6.20
C GLY A 53 20.31 -7.61 -4.94
N ALA A 54 21.01 -8.15 -3.93
CA ALA A 54 20.42 -8.35 -2.62
C ALA A 54 20.10 -6.97 -1.98
N PRO A 55 18.99 -6.84 -1.23
CA PRO A 55 18.72 -5.62 -0.48
C PRO A 55 19.83 -5.37 0.54
N PRO A 56 20.21 -4.10 0.81
CA PRO A 56 21.25 -3.80 1.76
C PRO A 56 20.82 -4.19 3.18
N HIS A 57 21.72 -4.83 3.91
CA HIS A 57 21.48 -5.20 5.31
C HIS A 57 21.44 -3.95 6.19
N ALA A 58 20.32 -3.72 6.87
CA ALA A 58 20.04 -2.51 7.64
C ALA A 58 19.82 -2.76 9.13
N ASP A 59 19.96 -4.01 9.60
CA ASP A 59 19.80 -4.33 11.02
C ASP A 59 20.82 -3.61 11.88
N GLY A 60 20.42 -3.29 13.09
CA GLY A 60 21.27 -2.62 14.06
C GLY A 60 20.57 -1.50 14.79
N ARG A 61 21.36 -0.71 15.50
CA ARG A 61 20.87 0.34 16.40
C ARG A 61 20.82 1.71 15.72
N TYR A 62 19.67 2.38 15.86
CA TYR A 62 19.37 3.71 15.36
C TYR A 62 19.12 4.66 16.54
N GLY A 63 19.33 5.97 16.32
CA GLY A 63 19.12 6.97 17.38
C GLY A 63 20.21 7.00 18.44
N SER A 64 21.49 6.85 18.03
CA SER A 64 22.65 6.89 18.95
C SER A 64 22.73 8.16 19.80
N ALA A 65 22.19 9.29 19.31
CA ALA A 65 22.11 10.53 20.08
C ALA A 65 21.29 10.41 21.38
N PHE A 66 20.41 9.42 21.46
CA PHE A 66 19.52 9.22 22.62
C PHE A 66 20.03 8.16 23.61
N VAL A 67 21.18 7.52 23.36
CA VAL A 67 21.75 6.46 24.22
C VAL A 67 22.00 6.96 25.67
N HIS A 68 22.34 8.23 25.81
CA HIS A 68 22.65 8.82 27.12
C HIS A 68 21.41 9.31 27.90
N ARG A 69 20.24 9.28 27.31
CA ARG A 69 18.99 9.63 27.97
C ARG A 69 18.41 8.43 28.73
N LEU A 70 18.70 8.43 30.07
CA LEU A 70 17.88 7.75 31.07
C LEU A 70 17.79 6.22 31.09
N GLY A 71 18.84 5.47 30.84
CA GLY A 71 18.87 4.03 31.20
C GLY A 71 17.69 3.17 30.65
N ARG A 72 16.96 3.66 29.66
CA ARG A 72 15.87 2.91 29.02
C ARG A 72 16.46 1.97 27.95
N GLU A 73 16.02 0.72 27.99
CA GLU A 73 16.36 -0.22 26.93
C GLU A 73 15.90 0.26 25.54
N PRO A 74 16.63 -0.05 24.46
CA PRO A 74 16.20 0.27 23.10
C PRO A 74 14.81 -0.29 22.81
N LEU A 75 14.01 0.42 22.00
CA LEU A 75 12.83 -0.18 21.39
C LEU A 75 13.28 -1.20 20.35
N LEU A 76 12.64 -2.35 20.31
CA LEU A 76 12.91 -3.38 19.32
C LEU A 76 11.84 -3.31 18.21
N LEU A 77 12.27 -3.00 16.98
CA LEU A 77 11.43 -2.93 15.77
C LEU A 77 11.69 -4.16 14.90
N GLY A 78 10.67 -5.00 14.76
CA GLY A 78 10.67 -6.11 13.81
C GLY A 78 10.14 -5.69 12.44
N LEU A 79 10.80 -6.13 11.36
CA LEU A 79 10.32 -5.90 9.99
C LEU A 79 10.17 -7.22 9.26
N LEU A 80 8.98 -7.47 8.71
CA LEU A 80 8.60 -8.69 8.01
C LEU A 80 7.99 -8.34 6.65
N GLY A 81 8.00 -9.27 5.73
CA GLY A 81 7.32 -9.12 4.46
C GLY A 81 8.14 -9.55 3.26
N ASP A 82 7.92 -8.85 2.15
CA ASP A 82 8.53 -9.15 0.86
C ASP A 82 9.73 -8.23 0.54
N SER A 83 10.06 -8.12 -0.74
CA SER A 83 11.15 -7.28 -1.24
C SER A 83 11.00 -5.81 -0.86
N THR A 84 9.78 -5.30 -0.72
CA THR A 84 9.53 -3.92 -0.29
C THR A 84 9.96 -3.72 1.17
N ALA A 85 9.59 -4.64 2.05
CA ALA A 85 10.04 -4.62 3.45
C ALA A 85 11.56 -4.85 3.58
N ALA A 86 12.14 -5.71 2.72
CA ALA A 86 13.56 -5.95 2.69
C ALA A 86 14.40 -4.74 2.21
N GLY A 87 13.77 -3.78 1.51
CA GLY A 87 14.44 -2.61 0.96
C GLY A 87 15.09 -2.85 -0.40
N GLN A 88 14.48 -3.70 -1.24
CA GLN A 88 14.91 -3.93 -2.60
C GLN A 88 14.80 -2.63 -3.41
N GLY A 89 15.76 -2.35 -4.31
CA GLY A 89 15.76 -1.16 -5.17
C GLY A 89 16.65 -0.03 -4.68
N VAL A 90 17.19 -0.10 -3.45
CA VAL A 90 18.17 0.87 -2.93
C VAL A 90 19.52 0.22 -2.65
N HIS A 91 20.57 1.03 -2.58
CA HIS A 91 21.97 0.56 -2.45
C HIS A 91 22.57 0.82 -1.06
N ARG A 92 21.96 1.68 -0.25
CA ARG A 92 22.50 2.06 1.06
C ARG A 92 21.57 1.60 2.17
N PRO A 93 22.07 1.01 3.28
CA PRO A 93 21.25 0.56 4.40
C PRO A 93 20.28 1.63 4.92
N ARG A 94 20.73 2.88 5.02
CA ARG A 94 19.91 3.98 5.53
C ARG A 94 18.77 4.43 4.61
N GLN A 95 18.69 3.90 3.38
CA GLN A 95 17.62 4.17 2.43
C GLN A 95 16.51 3.11 2.48
N THR A 96 16.72 2.03 3.21
CA THR A 96 15.71 0.97 3.37
C THR A 96 14.55 1.45 4.25
N PRO A 97 13.33 0.93 4.05
CA PRO A 97 12.18 1.31 4.85
C PRO A 97 12.41 1.01 6.34
N GLY A 98 13.07 -0.11 6.68
CA GLY A 98 13.39 -0.45 8.06
C GLY A 98 14.27 0.59 8.74
N ALA A 99 15.36 1.03 8.08
CA ALA A 99 16.24 2.06 8.60
C ALA A 99 15.57 3.42 8.76
N LEU A 100 14.70 3.78 7.80
CA LEU A 100 13.94 5.02 7.84
C LEU A 100 12.92 5.02 8.99
N LEU A 101 12.18 3.92 9.14
CA LEU A 101 11.23 3.75 10.26
C LEU A 101 11.94 3.73 11.62
N ALA A 102 13.05 2.97 11.75
CA ALA A 102 13.83 2.91 12.97
C ALA A 102 14.41 4.29 13.36
N SER A 103 14.91 5.05 12.38
CA SER A 103 15.42 6.41 12.61
C SER A 103 14.32 7.39 13.00
N GLY A 104 13.17 7.35 12.32
CA GLY A 104 12.01 8.17 12.62
C GLY A 104 11.41 7.85 13.99
N LEU A 105 11.26 6.56 14.30
CA LEU A 105 10.76 6.11 15.61
C LEU A 105 11.71 6.52 16.73
N ALA A 106 13.03 6.40 16.53
CA ALA A 106 14.01 6.83 17.52
C ALA A 106 13.92 8.34 17.81
N ALA A 107 13.68 9.14 16.77
CA ALA A 107 13.53 10.59 16.91
C ALA A 107 12.26 10.97 17.68
N VAL A 108 11.12 10.32 17.38
CA VAL A 108 9.85 10.59 18.07
C VAL A 108 9.85 10.07 19.51
N ALA A 109 10.38 8.87 19.73
CA ALA A 109 10.45 8.25 21.06
C ALA A 109 11.55 8.87 21.95
N GLU A 110 12.46 9.67 21.38
CA GLU A 110 13.71 10.12 22.03
C GLU A 110 14.48 8.96 22.70
N ARG A 111 14.51 7.81 22.03
CA ARG A 111 15.00 6.53 22.55
C ARG A 111 15.67 5.76 21.44
N PRO A 112 16.78 5.03 21.69
CA PRO A 112 17.37 4.14 20.69
C PRO A 112 16.36 3.10 20.20
N VAL A 113 16.44 2.76 18.91
CA VAL A 113 15.66 1.69 18.28
C VAL A 113 16.62 0.67 17.72
N GLU A 114 16.39 -0.59 18.02
CA GLU A 114 17.07 -1.73 17.42
C GLU A 114 16.19 -2.33 16.34
N LEU A 115 16.67 -2.33 15.10
CA LEU A 115 15.98 -2.89 13.95
C LEU A 115 16.41 -4.33 13.74
N ARG A 116 15.43 -5.21 13.55
CA ARG A 116 15.60 -6.58 13.06
C ARG A 116 14.68 -6.82 11.86
N ASN A 117 15.29 -7.05 10.71
CA ASN A 117 14.58 -7.27 9.45
C ASN A 117 14.70 -8.72 8.99
N VAL A 118 13.60 -9.46 9.02
CA VAL A 118 13.50 -10.86 8.55
C VAL A 118 12.73 -10.98 7.24
N ALA A 119 12.42 -9.85 6.59
CA ALA A 119 11.75 -9.82 5.29
C ALA A 119 12.64 -10.45 4.21
N LEU A 120 12.01 -11.08 3.22
CA LEU A 120 12.70 -11.81 2.16
C LEU A 120 12.17 -11.38 0.79
N SER A 121 13.09 -11.03 -0.12
CA SER A 121 12.71 -10.72 -1.51
C SER A 121 11.99 -11.89 -2.16
N GLY A 122 10.84 -11.59 -2.80
CA GLY A 122 9.99 -12.61 -3.41
C GLY A 122 9.03 -13.31 -2.46
N ALA A 123 9.08 -13.03 -1.15
CA ALA A 123 8.20 -13.64 -0.17
C ALA A 123 6.72 -13.37 -0.46
N ARG A 124 5.89 -14.31 -0.11
CA ARG A 124 4.43 -14.28 -0.17
C ARG A 124 3.84 -14.49 1.23
N SER A 125 2.56 -14.32 1.39
CA SER A 125 1.92 -14.46 2.70
C SER A 125 2.19 -15.82 3.39
N HIS A 126 2.48 -16.88 2.64
CA HIS A 126 2.81 -18.17 3.25
C HIS A 126 4.21 -18.22 3.88
N ASP A 127 5.10 -17.27 3.57
CA ASP A 127 6.42 -17.18 4.16
C ASP A 127 6.42 -16.46 5.51
N LEU A 128 5.31 -15.76 5.83
CA LEU A 128 5.18 -15.01 7.08
C LEU A 128 5.31 -15.88 8.33
N ASP A 129 4.79 -17.12 8.30
CA ASP A 129 4.90 -18.04 9.44
C ASP A 129 6.36 -18.27 9.82
N ARG A 130 7.21 -18.55 8.82
CA ARG A 130 8.67 -18.70 9.03
C ARG A 130 9.30 -17.39 9.51
N GLN A 131 8.93 -16.25 8.94
CA GLN A 131 9.48 -14.95 9.34
C GLN A 131 9.12 -14.60 10.79
N VAL A 132 7.89 -14.87 11.21
CA VAL A 132 7.46 -14.71 12.61
C VAL A 132 8.28 -15.63 13.53
N THR A 133 8.47 -16.88 13.15
CA THR A 133 9.28 -17.82 13.91
C THR A 133 10.72 -17.32 14.07
N LEU A 134 11.37 -16.91 12.97
CA LEU A 134 12.73 -16.35 13.01
C LEU A 134 12.82 -15.11 13.92
N LEU A 135 11.79 -14.27 13.90
CA LEU A 135 11.78 -13.05 14.69
C LEU A 135 11.57 -13.31 16.18
N LEU A 136 10.75 -14.30 16.54
CA LEU A 136 10.42 -14.61 17.93
C LEU A 136 11.43 -15.58 18.58
N ASP A 137 11.89 -16.60 17.86
CA ASP A 137 12.72 -17.67 18.42
C ASP A 137 14.20 -17.27 18.53
N GLU A 138 14.70 -16.45 17.59
CA GLU A 138 16.10 -16.02 17.59
C GLU A 138 16.32 -14.71 18.34
N ALA A 139 15.27 -14.04 18.82
CA ALA A 139 15.38 -12.80 19.57
C ALA A 139 15.52 -13.07 21.06
N GLU A 140 16.46 -12.39 21.72
CA GLU A 140 16.56 -12.40 23.19
C GLU A 140 15.31 -11.79 23.85
N ARG A 141 14.59 -10.96 23.10
CA ARG A 141 13.38 -10.26 23.55
C ARG A 141 12.38 -10.12 22.40
N VAL A 142 11.09 -10.25 22.71
CA VAL A 142 9.99 -10.01 21.77
C VAL A 142 10.03 -8.56 21.30
N PRO A 143 9.88 -8.28 19.98
CA PRO A 143 9.79 -6.92 19.47
C PRO A 143 8.66 -6.11 20.11
N ASP A 144 8.95 -4.85 20.47
CA ASP A 144 7.93 -3.93 20.98
C ASP A 144 6.88 -3.66 19.89
N VAL A 145 7.32 -3.60 18.64
CA VAL A 145 6.45 -3.40 17.47
C VAL A 145 7.00 -4.10 16.24
N CYS A 146 6.09 -4.64 15.43
CA CYS A 146 6.40 -5.26 14.14
C CYS A 146 5.69 -4.51 13.00
N VAL A 147 6.41 -4.32 11.90
CA VAL A 147 5.84 -3.83 10.64
C VAL A 147 5.86 -4.94 9.60
N ILE A 148 4.72 -5.19 8.97
CA ILE A 148 4.58 -6.18 7.89
C ILE A 148 4.22 -5.46 6.60
N MET A 149 4.98 -5.70 5.51
CA MET A 149 4.65 -5.21 4.16
C MET A 149 4.64 -6.41 3.22
N ILE A 150 3.44 -6.82 2.76
CA ILE A 150 3.26 -8.05 1.97
C ILE A 150 2.03 -7.95 1.07
N GLY A 151 2.05 -8.64 -0.06
CA GLY A 151 0.87 -8.82 -0.91
C GLY A 151 1.13 -8.64 -2.40
N ALA A 152 2.12 -7.87 -2.80
CA ALA A 152 2.45 -7.67 -4.21
C ALA A 152 2.78 -9.01 -4.90
N ASN A 153 3.56 -9.87 -4.25
CA ASN A 153 3.89 -11.20 -4.77
C ASN A 153 2.70 -12.17 -4.72
N ASP A 154 1.78 -12.03 -3.79
CA ASP A 154 0.55 -12.83 -3.77
C ASP A 154 -0.28 -12.55 -5.03
N VAL A 155 -0.46 -11.28 -5.37
CA VAL A 155 -1.19 -10.87 -6.58
C VAL A 155 -0.47 -11.35 -7.85
N THR A 156 0.83 -11.10 -7.98
CA THR A 156 1.59 -11.42 -9.20
C THR A 156 1.76 -12.92 -9.44
N HIS A 157 1.64 -13.72 -8.38
CA HIS A 157 1.66 -15.20 -8.47
C HIS A 157 0.27 -15.82 -8.40
N GLY A 158 -0.80 -15.02 -8.41
CA GLY A 158 -2.17 -15.53 -8.46
C GLY A 158 -2.62 -16.26 -7.19
N MET A 159 -2.07 -15.92 -6.02
CA MET A 159 -2.55 -16.48 -4.76
C MET A 159 -3.98 -16.00 -4.48
N PRO A 160 -4.93 -16.90 -4.15
CA PRO A 160 -6.26 -16.47 -3.77
C PRO A 160 -6.25 -15.53 -2.58
N ALA A 161 -6.94 -14.38 -2.68
CA ALA A 161 -6.96 -13.36 -1.64
C ALA A 161 -7.37 -13.92 -0.26
N ALA A 162 -8.35 -14.80 -0.21
CA ALA A 162 -8.79 -15.46 1.03
C ALA A 162 -7.67 -16.29 1.70
N ARG A 163 -6.75 -16.89 0.92
CA ARG A 163 -5.60 -17.62 1.47
C ARG A 163 -4.55 -16.66 1.99
N SER A 164 -4.20 -15.64 1.20
CA SER A 164 -3.24 -14.60 1.57
C SER A 164 -3.65 -13.93 2.89
N VAL A 165 -4.89 -13.49 2.97
CA VAL A 165 -5.45 -12.81 4.15
C VAL A 165 -5.44 -13.70 5.40
N ARG A 166 -5.81 -14.97 5.28
CA ARG A 166 -5.77 -15.91 6.40
C ARG A 166 -4.36 -16.07 6.96
N LEU A 167 -3.36 -16.28 6.08
CA LEU A 167 -1.95 -16.43 6.47
C LEU A 167 -1.41 -15.15 7.13
N LEU A 168 -1.77 -13.98 6.61
CA LEU A 168 -1.43 -12.70 7.22
C LEU A 168 -2.09 -12.55 8.60
N SER A 169 -3.37 -12.87 8.73
CA SER A 169 -4.10 -12.81 10.00
C SER A 169 -3.49 -13.74 11.06
N ASP A 170 -3.05 -14.95 10.65
CA ASP A 170 -2.37 -15.88 11.53
C ASP A 170 -1.02 -15.31 12.03
N ALA A 171 -0.24 -14.69 11.15
CA ALA A 171 1.02 -14.03 11.52
C ALA A 171 0.78 -12.86 12.49
N VAL A 172 -0.22 -12.01 12.22
CA VAL A 172 -0.58 -10.89 13.10
C VAL A 172 -0.99 -11.40 14.49
N ARG A 173 -1.85 -12.42 14.57
CA ARG A 173 -2.25 -13.00 15.86
C ARG A 173 -1.08 -13.55 16.66
N ARG A 174 -0.17 -14.32 16.03
CA ARG A 174 1.05 -14.84 16.68
C ARG A 174 1.91 -13.73 17.28
N LEU A 175 2.13 -12.64 16.54
CA LEU A 175 2.89 -11.49 17.04
C LEU A 175 2.17 -10.76 18.18
N ARG A 176 0.85 -10.57 18.06
CA ARG A 176 0.02 -9.95 19.12
C ARG A 176 -0.02 -10.80 20.39
N GLU A 177 -0.16 -12.10 20.27
CA GLU A 177 -0.13 -13.05 21.38
C GLU A 177 1.24 -13.09 22.09
N ALA A 178 2.33 -12.87 21.32
CA ALA A 178 3.66 -12.72 21.89
C ALA A 178 3.88 -11.36 22.59
N GLY A 179 2.96 -10.41 22.46
CA GLY A 179 3.04 -9.09 23.11
C GLY A 179 3.55 -7.96 22.21
N SER A 180 3.80 -8.21 20.92
CA SER A 180 4.21 -7.15 19.96
C SER A 180 2.99 -6.35 19.50
N GLU A 181 3.16 -5.03 19.35
CA GLU A 181 2.27 -4.23 18.52
C GLU A 181 2.53 -4.57 17.04
N VAL A 182 1.47 -4.54 16.20
CA VAL A 182 1.61 -4.90 14.78
C VAL A 182 1.00 -3.84 13.89
N VAL A 183 1.80 -3.35 12.94
CA VAL A 183 1.36 -2.43 11.88
C VAL A 183 1.56 -3.10 10.52
N VAL A 184 0.51 -3.15 9.71
CA VAL A 184 0.57 -3.74 8.38
C VAL A 184 0.41 -2.66 7.31
N GLY A 185 1.44 -2.46 6.49
CA GLY A 185 1.32 -1.79 5.22
C GLY A 185 0.62 -2.73 4.23
N THR A 186 -0.61 -2.39 3.84
CA THR A 186 -1.41 -3.24 2.95
C THR A 186 -0.83 -3.28 1.53
N CYS A 187 -1.26 -4.25 0.73
CA CYS A 187 -0.82 -4.42 -0.66
C CYS A 187 -0.84 -3.08 -1.43
N PRO A 188 0.28 -2.66 -2.03
CA PRO A 188 0.33 -1.42 -2.81
C PRO A 188 -0.53 -1.51 -4.08
N ASP A 189 -0.89 -0.37 -4.68
CA ASP A 189 -1.60 -0.32 -5.96
C ASP A 189 -0.67 -0.70 -7.12
N LEU A 190 -0.71 -1.96 -7.55
CA LEU A 190 0.11 -2.45 -8.67
C LEU A 190 -0.27 -1.82 -10.03
N GLY A 191 -1.36 -1.09 -10.09
CA GLY A 191 -1.72 -0.29 -11.27
C GLY A 191 -0.91 0.99 -11.43
N THR A 192 -0.01 1.34 -10.51
CA THR A 192 0.92 2.47 -10.63
C THR A 192 2.18 2.12 -11.42
N ILE A 193 2.43 0.83 -11.66
CA ILE A 193 3.61 0.34 -12.38
C ILE A 193 3.45 0.67 -13.87
N GLU A 194 4.18 1.71 -14.33
CA GLU A 194 4.05 2.24 -15.71
C GLU A 194 4.35 1.23 -16.83
N PRO A 195 5.41 0.40 -16.73
CA PRO A 195 5.75 -0.53 -17.81
C PRO A 195 4.73 -1.65 -18.04
N VAL A 196 3.72 -1.77 -17.17
CA VAL A 196 2.64 -2.73 -17.35
C VAL A 196 1.53 -2.11 -18.20
N TYR A 197 1.26 -2.69 -19.39
CA TYR A 197 0.26 -2.18 -20.31
C TYR A 197 -1.18 -2.61 -19.96
N GLN A 198 -2.15 -2.02 -20.64
CA GLN A 198 -3.55 -2.42 -20.56
C GLN A 198 -3.82 -3.64 -21.47
N PRO A 199 -4.64 -4.62 -21.05
CA PRO A 199 -5.52 -4.62 -19.87
C PRO A 199 -4.88 -5.14 -18.56
N LEU A 200 -3.67 -5.71 -18.58
CA LEU A 200 -3.02 -6.30 -17.41
C LEU A 200 -2.88 -5.31 -16.25
N ARG A 201 -2.54 -4.06 -16.54
CA ARG A 201 -2.43 -2.98 -15.54
C ARG A 201 -3.74 -2.74 -14.79
N TRP A 202 -4.87 -2.77 -15.50
CA TRP A 202 -6.19 -2.65 -14.88
C TRP A 202 -6.51 -3.85 -13.98
N VAL A 203 -6.21 -5.06 -14.42
CA VAL A 203 -6.39 -6.30 -13.64
C VAL A 203 -5.52 -6.28 -12.39
N ALA A 204 -4.25 -5.90 -12.51
CA ALA A 204 -3.32 -5.79 -11.40
C ALA A 204 -3.80 -4.77 -10.34
N ARG A 205 -4.28 -3.60 -10.78
CA ARG A 205 -4.90 -2.59 -9.92
C ARG A 205 -6.12 -3.12 -9.19
N TRP A 206 -7.00 -3.80 -9.90
CA TRP A 206 -8.22 -4.35 -9.30
C TRP A 206 -7.90 -5.41 -8.24
N LEU A 207 -7.02 -6.36 -8.56
CA LEU A 207 -6.63 -7.43 -7.66
C LEU A 207 -5.89 -6.90 -6.41
N SER A 208 -4.94 -5.98 -6.58
CA SER A 208 -4.19 -5.40 -5.45
C SER A 208 -5.09 -4.61 -4.50
N ARG A 209 -6.05 -3.85 -5.02
CA ARG A 209 -7.02 -3.12 -4.19
C ARG A 209 -7.99 -4.04 -3.46
N GLN A 210 -8.44 -5.13 -4.10
CA GLN A 210 -9.28 -6.14 -3.44
C GLN A 210 -8.51 -6.82 -2.29
N LEU A 211 -7.24 -7.17 -2.53
CA LEU A 211 -6.40 -7.75 -1.49
C LEU A 211 -6.16 -6.77 -0.34
N ALA A 212 -5.82 -5.52 -0.64
CA ALA A 212 -5.57 -4.49 0.38
C ALA A 212 -6.80 -4.26 1.29
N ALA A 213 -8.01 -4.19 0.70
CA ALA A 213 -9.24 -4.05 1.47
C ALA A 213 -9.49 -5.26 2.38
N ALA A 214 -9.27 -6.47 1.87
CA ALA A 214 -9.42 -7.69 2.66
C ALA A 214 -8.35 -7.82 3.76
N GLN A 215 -7.10 -7.41 3.50
CA GLN A 215 -6.03 -7.32 4.49
C GLN A 215 -6.41 -6.36 5.62
N THR A 216 -6.93 -5.17 5.29
CA THR A 216 -7.36 -4.19 6.29
C THR A 216 -8.35 -4.79 7.29
N ILE A 217 -9.40 -5.44 6.81
CA ILE A 217 -10.42 -6.06 7.68
C ILE A 217 -9.78 -7.13 8.59
N ALA A 218 -9.05 -8.06 7.99
CA ALA A 218 -8.53 -9.21 8.72
C ALA A 218 -7.43 -8.85 9.73
N VAL A 219 -6.60 -7.85 9.44
CA VAL A 219 -5.57 -7.37 10.36
C VAL A 219 -6.19 -6.71 11.59
N ILE A 220 -7.24 -5.93 11.41
CA ILE A 220 -7.96 -5.29 12.51
C ILE A 220 -8.65 -6.34 13.38
N GLU A 221 -9.32 -7.31 12.77
CA GLU A 221 -9.94 -8.44 13.49
C GLU A 221 -8.89 -9.27 14.26
N ALA A 222 -7.64 -9.30 13.78
CA ALA A 222 -6.52 -9.95 14.46
C ALA A 222 -5.83 -9.07 15.53
N GLY A 223 -6.33 -7.84 15.79
CA GLY A 223 -5.79 -6.91 16.78
C GLY A 223 -4.57 -6.10 16.31
N GLY A 224 -4.29 -6.07 15.01
CA GLY A 224 -3.25 -5.23 14.40
C GLY A 224 -3.80 -3.88 13.93
N ARG A 225 -2.89 -3.05 13.39
CA ARG A 225 -3.18 -1.76 12.77
C ARG A 225 -2.82 -1.82 11.29
N THR A 226 -3.47 -1.01 10.45
CA THR A 226 -3.18 -0.98 9.00
C THR A 226 -2.87 0.42 8.49
N VAL A 227 -2.02 0.46 7.48
CA VAL A 227 -1.74 1.65 6.66
C VAL A 227 -2.04 1.29 5.21
N SER A 228 -2.96 2.02 4.58
CA SER A 228 -3.34 1.78 3.18
C SER A 228 -2.27 2.35 2.24
N LEU A 229 -1.22 1.57 1.94
CA LEU A 229 -0.16 2.01 1.05
C LEU A 229 -0.68 2.34 -0.36
N GLY A 230 -1.65 1.57 -0.86
CA GLY A 230 -2.24 1.82 -2.17
C GLY A 230 -2.99 3.14 -2.28
N ASP A 231 -3.71 3.56 -1.24
CA ASP A 231 -4.48 4.80 -1.25
C ASP A 231 -3.61 6.02 -0.89
N LEU A 232 -2.67 5.87 0.04
CA LEU A 232 -1.79 6.96 0.46
C LEU A 232 -0.72 7.26 -0.58
N LEU A 233 -0.04 6.25 -1.09
CA LEU A 233 1.11 6.40 -1.98
C LEU A 233 0.75 6.31 -3.47
N GLY A 234 -0.31 5.59 -3.81
CA GLY A 234 -0.70 5.35 -5.20
C GLY A 234 -0.79 6.61 -6.07
N PRO A 235 -1.43 7.70 -5.61
CA PRO A 235 -1.51 8.95 -6.37
C PRO A 235 -0.15 9.58 -6.63
N GLU A 236 0.78 9.56 -5.65
CA GLU A 236 2.11 10.13 -5.78
C GLU A 236 3.00 9.31 -6.72
N PHE A 237 2.99 7.98 -6.55
CA PHE A 237 3.71 7.06 -7.43
C PHE A 237 3.21 7.10 -8.88
N ALA A 238 1.91 7.32 -9.08
CA ALA A 238 1.35 7.50 -10.41
C ALA A 238 1.70 8.87 -11.03
N ALA A 239 1.89 9.90 -10.21
CA ALA A 239 2.26 11.24 -10.67
C ALA A 239 3.75 11.39 -10.98
N ASN A 240 4.61 10.72 -10.17
CA ASN A 240 6.07 10.86 -10.23
C ASN A 240 6.78 9.49 -10.30
N PRO A 241 6.44 8.60 -11.26
CA PRO A 241 6.96 7.24 -11.27
C PRO A 241 8.49 7.17 -11.44
N ARG A 242 9.10 8.11 -12.19
CA ARG A 242 10.55 8.13 -12.41
C ARG A 242 11.36 8.48 -11.17
N GLU A 243 10.77 9.20 -10.24
CA GLU A 243 11.40 9.62 -8.99
C GLU A 243 11.20 8.57 -7.89
N LEU A 244 9.98 8.04 -7.80
CA LEU A 244 9.56 7.18 -6.71
C LEU A 244 9.81 5.68 -6.94
N PHE A 245 9.97 5.24 -8.19
CA PHE A 245 10.44 3.89 -8.51
C PHE A 245 11.93 3.85 -8.78
N GLY A 246 12.55 2.75 -8.41
CA GLY A 246 13.94 2.45 -8.72
C GLY A 246 14.16 2.12 -10.21
N PRO A 247 15.41 1.83 -10.61
CA PRO A 247 15.76 1.54 -12.01
C PRO A 247 15.02 0.35 -12.62
N ASP A 248 14.50 -0.56 -11.79
CA ASP A 248 13.73 -1.73 -12.20
C ASP A 248 12.23 -1.41 -12.43
N ASN A 249 11.83 -0.17 -12.27
CA ASN A 249 10.45 0.32 -12.43
C ASN A 249 9.40 -0.48 -11.61
N PHE A 250 9.84 -1.10 -10.52
CA PHE A 250 8.97 -1.93 -9.68
C PHE A 250 9.13 -1.64 -8.19
N HIS A 251 10.37 -1.71 -7.70
CA HIS A 251 10.66 -1.42 -6.31
C HIS A 251 10.78 0.10 -6.10
N PRO A 252 10.41 0.60 -4.93
CA PRO A 252 10.60 2.01 -4.61
C PRO A 252 12.07 2.43 -4.70
N SER A 253 12.30 3.65 -5.14
CA SER A 253 13.59 4.35 -5.01
C SER A 253 13.84 4.73 -3.53
N ALA A 254 14.96 5.38 -3.25
CA ALA A 254 15.22 5.95 -1.93
C ALA A 254 14.15 6.97 -1.52
N GLU A 255 13.69 7.80 -2.46
CA GLU A 255 12.61 8.77 -2.24
C GLU A 255 11.26 8.08 -2.06
N GLY A 256 10.98 7.05 -2.85
CA GLY A 256 9.78 6.23 -2.69
C GLY A 256 9.70 5.54 -1.33
N TYR A 257 10.82 5.05 -0.80
CA TYR A 257 10.87 4.50 0.55
C TYR A 257 10.75 5.56 1.64
N ALA A 258 11.32 6.75 1.44
CA ALA A 258 11.13 7.85 2.37
C ALA A 258 9.66 8.26 2.47
N THR A 259 8.98 8.39 1.34
CA THR A 259 7.54 8.68 1.27
C THR A 259 6.71 7.57 1.95
N ALA A 260 7.06 6.30 1.71
CA ALA A 260 6.39 5.17 2.36
C ALA A 260 6.61 5.14 3.88
N ALA A 261 7.84 5.40 4.33
CA ALA A 261 8.15 5.48 5.75
C ALA A 261 7.40 6.61 6.46
N MET A 262 7.29 7.79 5.83
CA MET A 262 6.49 8.90 6.37
C MET A 262 5.00 8.55 6.48
N ALA A 263 4.46 7.73 5.58
CA ALA A 263 3.08 7.27 5.67
C ALA A 263 2.85 6.25 6.80
N VAL A 264 3.84 5.42 7.12
CA VAL A 264 3.73 4.35 8.12
C VAL A 264 4.08 4.84 9.53
N LEU A 265 5.02 5.77 9.66
CA LEU A 265 5.58 6.22 10.94
C LEU A 265 4.52 6.74 11.93
N PRO A 266 3.51 7.53 11.56
CA PRO A 266 2.47 7.98 12.49
C PRO A 266 1.73 6.82 13.14
N THR A 267 1.30 5.84 12.35
CA THR A 267 0.61 4.65 12.86
C THR A 267 1.52 3.80 13.74
N LEU A 268 2.81 3.72 13.41
CA LEU A 268 3.82 3.03 14.22
C LEU A 268 3.99 3.71 15.59
N CYS A 269 4.06 5.04 15.62
CA CYS A 269 4.14 5.81 16.86
C CYS A 269 2.85 5.69 17.70
N ALA A 270 1.68 5.73 17.05
CA ALA A 270 0.40 5.55 17.70
C ALA A 270 0.24 4.14 18.31
N ALA A 271 0.79 3.11 17.66
CA ALA A 271 0.80 1.75 18.19
C ALA A 271 1.55 1.64 19.51
N LEU A 272 2.59 2.43 19.70
CA LEU A 272 3.41 2.47 20.91
C LEU A 272 2.96 3.53 21.94
N GLY A 273 1.83 4.22 21.70
CA GLY A 273 1.35 5.29 22.56
C GLY A 273 2.28 6.52 22.60
N LEU A 274 3.10 6.72 21.57
CA LEU A 274 4.04 7.83 21.45
C LEU A 274 3.44 9.08 20.80
N TRP A 275 2.20 8.98 20.30
CA TRP A 275 1.50 10.12 19.73
C TRP A 275 0.92 10.99 20.84
N PRO A 276 1.06 12.32 20.78
CA PRO A 276 0.44 13.20 21.77
C PRO A 276 -1.07 12.98 21.83
N GLU A 277 -1.62 12.80 23.02
CA GLU A 277 -3.07 12.58 23.20
C GLU A 277 -3.92 13.79 22.78
N ASP A 278 -3.31 14.96 22.68
CA ASP A 278 -3.97 16.24 22.39
C ASP A 278 -3.99 16.64 20.90
N GLU A 279 -3.28 15.94 20.02
CA GLU A 279 -3.39 16.18 18.58
C GLU A 279 -4.56 15.38 18.01
N GLU A 280 -5.52 16.11 17.44
CA GLU A 280 -6.78 15.65 16.85
C GLU A 280 -6.71 14.21 16.30
N ARG A 281 -7.29 13.28 17.02
CA ARG A 281 -7.68 11.99 16.44
C ARG A 281 -8.49 12.30 15.18
N PRO A 282 -8.20 11.72 14.02
CA PRO A 282 -9.01 11.95 12.83
C PRO A 282 -10.48 11.75 13.18
N ASP A 283 -11.26 12.83 13.12
CA ASP A 283 -12.66 12.81 13.52
C ASP A 283 -13.41 11.76 12.71
N ALA A 284 -13.78 10.68 13.39
CA ALA A 284 -14.58 9.61 12.82
C ALA A 284 -15.91 10.11 12.22
N ALA A 285 -16.35 11.31 12.60
CA ALA A 285 -17.58 11.94 12.10
C ALA A 285 -17.41 12.60 10.71
N ARG A 286 -16.18 12.82 10.21
CA ARG A 286 -15.95 13.41 8.87
C ARG A 286 -16.05 12.40 7.71
N ARG A 287 -16.78 11.32 7.90
CA ARG A 287 -16.89 10.16 6.99
C ARG A 287 -17.79 10.37 5.78
N GLU A 288 -17.79 11.51 5.16
CA GLU A 288 -18.59 11.72 3.96
C GLU A 288 -18.00 11.01 2.73
N GLY A 289 -18.67 9.98 2.23
CA GLY A 289 -18.45 9.39 0.91
C GLY A 289 -17.70 8.07 0.85
N ILE A 290 -17.78 7.24 1.87
CA ILE A 290 -17.13 5.92 1.94
C ILE A 290 -17.99 4.87 1.23
N LEU A 291 -17.38 4.14 0.27
CA LEU A 291 -18.00 2.98 -0.39
C LEU A 291 -18.26 1.85 0.62
N PRO A 292 -19.27 0.96 0.40
CA PRO A 292 -19.66 -0.06 1.36
C PRO A 292 -18.54 -0.95 1.90
N VAL A 293 -17.55 -1.30 1.07
CA VAL A 293 -16.38 -2.11 1.49
C VAL A 293 -15.39 -1.26 2.30
N ALA A 294 -15.22 0.00 1.94
CA ALA A 294 -14.42 0.95 2.70
C ALA A 294 -15.12 1.39 4.00
N ARG A 295 -16.43 1.18 4.14
CA ARG A 295 -17.17 1.51 5.35
C ARG A 295 -16.84 0.57 6.50
N ALA A 296 -16.76 -0.75 6.23
CA ALA A 296 -16.29 -1.71 7.22
C ALA A 296 -14.84 -1.44 7.63
N ALA A 297 -13.96 -1.12 6.67
CA ALA A 297 -12.59 -0.72 6.95
C ALA A 297 -12.50 0.60 7.72
N ALA A 298 -13.43 1.54 7.50
CA ALA A 298 -13.46 2.81 8.22
C ALA A 298 -14.14 2.72 9.58
N GLU A 299 -15.11 1.82 9.76
CA GLU A 299 -15.67 1.49 11.07
C GLU A 299 -14.62 0.79 11.94
N ALA A 300 -13.85 -0.12 11.35
CA ALA A 300 -12.70 -0.73 11.99
C ALA A 300 -11.55 0.29 12.26
N ALA A 301 -11.39 1.30 11.43
CA ALA A 301 -10.44 2.41 11.63
C ALA A 301 -10.89 3.40 12.73
N ALA A 302 -12.15 3.37 13.12
CA ALA A 302 -12.65 4.19 14.23
C ALA A 302 -12.34 3.60 15.60
N GLU A 303 -12.04 2.30 15.64
CA GLU A 303 -11.46 1.67 16.82
C GLU A 303 -9.97 2.00 16.86
N ALA A 304 -9.46 2.35 18.03
CA ALA A 304 -8.10 2.81 18.22
C ALA A 304 -7.11 1.87 17.50
N GLY A 305 -6.47 2.32 16.43
CA GLY A 305 -5.48 1.51 15.82
C GLY A 305 -5.35 1.49 14.30
N THR A 306 -6.12 2.25 13.57
CA THR A 306 -6.10 2.14 12.11
C THR A 306 -6.09 3.51 11.45
N GLU A 307 -5.06 3.81 10.66
CA GLU A 307 -5.13 4.87 9.66
C GLU A 307 -5.63 4.28 8.34
N VAL A 308 -6.86 4.60 7.99
CA VAL A 308 -7.44 4.33 6.68
C VAL A 308 -7.74 5.66 6.02
N THR A 309 -7.06 5.96 4.93
CA THR A 309 -7.46 7.08 4.08
C THR A 309 -8.79 6.72 3.44
N ALA A 310 -9.83 7.49 3.71
CA ALA A 310 -11.15 7.31 3.12
C ALA A 310 -11.02 7.24 1.60
N ALA A 311 -11.46 6.14 1.01
CA ALA A 311 -11.54 6.03 -0.45
C ALA A 311 -12.34 7.22 -0.98
N ARG A 312 -11.74 7.99 -1.89
CA ARG A 312 -12.36 9.20 -2.47
C ARG A 312 -13.57 8.79 -3.30
N GLY A 313 -14.75 8.79 -2.68
CA GLY A 313 -16.01 8.56 -3.38
C GLY A 313 -16.22 9.61 -4.47
N ARG A 314 -17.05 9.29 -5.49
CA ARG A 314 -17.39 10.19 -6.61
C ARG A 314 -17.77 11.62 -6.14
N TRP A 315 -18.37 11.75 -4.97
CA TRP A 315 -18.72 13.02 -4.34
C TRP A 315 -17.53 13.79 -3.77
N ALA A 316 -16.52 13.14 -3.25
CA ALA A 316 -15.29 13.78 -2.78
C ALA A 316 -14.49 14.36 -3.97
N LEU A 317 -14.47 13.66 -5.11
CA LEU A 317 -13.89 14.17 -6.36
C LEU A 317 -14.65 15.40 -6.89
N LEU A 318 -15.98 15.47 -6.71
CA LEU A 318 -16.79 16.65 -7.08
C LEU A 318 -16.53 17.84 -6.15
N LYS A 319 -16.34 17.63 -4.85
CA LYS A 319 -15.97 18.70 -3.89
C LYS A 319 -14.57 19.27 -4.21
N HIS A 320 -13.59 18.42 -4.54
CA HIS A 320 -12.27 18.89 -4.96
C HIS A 320 -12.28 19.62 -6.29
N ARG A 321 -13.13 19.22 -7.23
CA ARG A 321 -13.31 19.93 -8.51
C ARG A 321 -13.94 21.31 -8.32
N LYS A 322 -14.85 21.51 -7.35
CA LYS A 322 -15.40 22.82 -6.97
C LYS A 322 -14.34 23.71 -6.28
N ARG A 323 -13.49 23.18 -5.42
CA ARG A 323 -12.43 23.98 -4.76
C ARG A 323 -11.34 24.46 -5.73
N ARG A 324 -11.04 23.71 -6.80
CA ARG A 324 -10.10 24.16 -7.86
C ARG A 324 -10.65 25.24 -8.79
N ARG A 325 -11.94 25.59 -8.68
CA ARG A 325 -12.58 26.67 -9.44
C ARG A 325 -12.84 27.93 -8.63
N LEU A 326 -12.17 28.13 -7.51
CA LEU A 326 -12.12 29.48 -6.91
C LEU A 326 -11.31 30.36 -7.87
N PRO A 327 -11.87 31.51 -8.30
CA PRO A 327 -11.16 32.41 -9.20
C PRO A 327 -9.86 32.87 -8.53
N ALA A 328 -8.82 32.97 -9.33
CA ALA A 328 -7.58 33.61 -8.94
C ALA A 328 -7.90 34.95 -8.27
N HIS A 329 -7.37 35.13 -7.08
CA HIS A 329 -7.35 36.41 -6.40
C HIS A 329 -6.72 37.41 -7.38
N THR A 330 -7.52 38.32 -7.93
CA THR A 330 -7.01 39.50 -8.60
C THR A 330 -6.39 40.35 -7.52
N ASP A 331 -5.06 40.41 -7.51
CA ASP A 331 -4.31 41.37 -6.72
C ASP A 331 -4.86 42.78 -6.99
N PRO A 332 -5.21 43.53 -5.97
CA PRO A 332 -5.51 44.94 -6.17
C PRO A 332 -4.21 45.64 -6.53
N THR A 333 -4.17 46.18 -7.73
CA THR A 333 -3.14 47.10 -8.22
C THR A 333 -2.83 48.17 -7.16
N PRO A 334 -1.56 48.39 -6.81
CA PRO A 334 -1.20 49.49 -5.95
C PRO A 334 -1.41 50.80 -6.71
N HIS A 335 -2.41 51.55 -6.35
CA HIS A 335 -2.55 52.91 -6.80
C HIS A 335 -1.38 53.71 -6.27
N HIS A 336 -0.58 54.23 -7.20
CA HIS A 336 0.36 55.31 -6.99
C HIS A 336 -0.36 56.53 -6.44
N VAL A 337 -0.13 56.87 -5.19
CA VAL A 337 -0.38 58.19 -4.64
C VAL A 337 0.99 58.86 -4.40
N TRP A 338 1.49 59.45 -5.46
CA TRP A 338 2.50 60.52 -5.36
C TRP A 338 1.89 61.78 -5.92
N SER A 339 1.39 62.62 -5.05
CA SER A 339 1.35 64.06 -5.36
C SER A 339 1.23 64.90 -4.10
N ARG A 340 2.19 65.78 -3.96
CA ARG A 340 2.14 67.06 -3.27
C ARG A 340 2.28 67.09 -1.73
N MET A 341 3.47 67.46 -1.39
CA MET A 341 3.77 68.54 -0.41
C MET A 341 5.20 68.96 -0.74
N GLY A 342 5.45 70.13 -1.25
CA GLY A 342 5.09 71.44 -0.78
C GLY A 342 6.31 72.06 -0.17
N ARG A 343 6.97 72.91 -0.96
CA ARG A 343 8.12 73.74 -0.60
C ARG A 343 7.79 74.61 0.61
N GLY A 344 8.79 74.85 1.41
CA GLY A 344 8.83 75.84 2.46
C GLY A 344 10.20 75.88 3.10
N ALA A 345 11.07 76.73 2.59
CA ALA A 345 12.24 77.28 3.28
C ALA A 345 11.78 78.46 4.14
N PRO A 346 12.59 79.06 4.99
CA PRO A 346 14.01 79.38 4.82
C PRO A 346 14.99 78.62 5.72
#